data_83af92f00d5b3cdeaa93899ff6bb8b9f
#
_entry.id   83af92f00d5b3cdeaa93899ff6bb8b9f
#
_cell.length_a   1.000
_cell.length_b   1.000
_cell.length_c   1.000
_cell.angle_alpha   90.00
_cell.angle_beta   90.00
_cell.angle_gamma   90.00
#
_symmetry.space_group_name_H-M   'P 1'
#
loop_
_entity.id
_entity.type
_entity.pdbx_description
1 polymer ?
#
loop_
_entity_poly.entity_id
_entity_poly.type
_entity_poly.pdbx_seq_one_letter_code
_entity_poly.pdbx_strand_id
1 'polypeptide(L)'
;MKIDITLEEAYARASKGLRRKMEYSINLLQRAEKLALAYDNRGYFLAFSGGKDSQTLYHIAQLAGVRFEGHMNLTSVDAPEVIRFVRKHYPEVELIKPKDSIYHVAERKQLLPTKKVRWCCEEYKEHAGAGKVTLIGIRRQESSRRKKRNEVEIDSRKYSGTLDGLDEYRKAKGINITNATEETTIGCISGKESLLISPIINWTERDVWKFLNDVVRVPHCELYDQGFHRIGCIG
;
A
#
# COMPACT_ATOMS: atom_id res chain seq x y z
N MET A 1 10.85 0.87 -10.95
CA MET A 1 10.62 0.53 -12.37
C MET A 1 9.55 1.47 -12.92
N LYS A 2 9.92 2.33 -13.86
CA LYS A 2 8.94 3.14 -14.59
C LYS A 2 8.32 2.28 -15.71
N ILE A 3 7.01 2.39 -15.90
CA ILE A 3 6.33 1.82 -17.06
C ILE A 3 6.35 2.85 -18.18
N ASP A 4 6.59 2.38 -19.41
CA ASP A 4 6.64 3.22 -20.61
C ASP A 4 5.36 3.01 -21.44
N ILE A 5 4.22 3.29 -20.79
CA ILE A 5 2.90 3.27 -21.43
C ILE A 5 2.08 4.46 -20.93
N THR A 6 1.27 5.01 -21.80
CA THR A 6 0.29 6.03 -21.45
C THR A 6 -0.94 5.42 -20.77
N LEU A 7 -1.72 6.25 -20.08
CA LEU A 7 -2.98 5.81 -19.47
C LEU A 7 -3.98 5.31 -20.54
N GLU A 8 -4.00 5.94 -21.71
CA GLU A 8 -4.86 5.54 -22.83
C GLU A 8 -4.49 4.16 -23.36
N GLU A 9 -3.20 3.89 -23.54
CA GLU A 9 -2.71 2.57 -23.94
C GLU A 9 -3.03 1.50 -22.89
N ALA A 10 -2.87 1.81 -21.60
CA ALA A 10 -3.24 0.91 -20.51
C ALA A 10 -4.75 0.58 -20.54
N TYR A 11 -5.58 1.56 -20.78
CA TYR A 11 -7.03 1.33 -20.95
C TYR A 11 -7.37 0.52 -22.19
N ALA A 12 -6.67 0.75 -23.30
CA ALA A 12 -6.88 -0.02 -24.53
C ALA A 12 -6.53 -1.52 -24.38
N ARG A 13 -5.52 -1.83 -23.55
CA ARG A 13 -5.12 -3.23 -23.26
C ARG A 13 -6.03 -3.92 -22.23
N ALA A 14 -6.76 -3.15 -21.45
CA ALA A 14 -7.60 -3.68 -20.38
C ALA A 14 -8.96 -4.15 -20.89
N SER A 15 -9.46 -5.27 -20.37
CA SER A 15 -10.87 -5.64 -20.57
C SER A 15 -11.82 -4.60 -19.94
N LYS A 16 -13.03 -4.48 -20.45
CA LYS A 16 -14.03 -3.51 -19.94
C LYS A 16 -14.21 -3.54 -18.41
N GLY A 17 -14.21 -4.74 -17.80
CA GLY A 17 -14.33 -4.89 -16.34
C GLY A 17 -13.08 -4.43 -15.59
N LEU A 18 -11.89 -4.76 -16.09
CA LEU A 18 -10.62 -4.33 -15.50
C LEU A 18 -10.42 -2.83 -15.66
N ARG A 19 -10.75 -2.27 -16.83
CA ARG A 19 -10.69 -0.82 -17.08
C ARG A 19 -11.50 -0.03 -16.07
N ARG A 20 -12.74 -0.42 -15.80
CA ARG A 20 -13.58 0.24 -14.77
C ARG A 20 -12.93 0.23 -13.38
N LYS A 21 -12.27 -0.87 -13.02
CA LYS A 21 -11.55 -0.98 -11.74
C LYS A 21 -10.30 -0.09 -11.71
N MET A 22 -9.58 -0.01 -12.83
CA MET A 22 -8.45 0.90 -12.99
C MET A 22 -8.90 2.36 -12.88
N GLU A 23 -9.96 2.75 -13.61
CA GLU A 23 -10.54 4.09 -13.56
C GLU A 23 -10.94 4.48 -12.13
N TYR A 24 -11.61 3.57 -11.41
CA TYR A 24 -11.97 3.78 -10.02
C TYR A 24 -10.74 4.01 -9.13
N SER A 25 -9.74 3.10 -9.21
CA SER A 25 -8.51 3.18 -8.40
C SER A 25 -7.72 4.46 -8.67
N ILE A 26 -7.59 4.84 -9.94
CA ILE A 26 -6.90 6.06 -10.38
C ILE A 26 -7.62 7.31 -9.87
N ASN A 27 -8.94 7.38 -10.05
CA ASN A 27 -9.75 8.50 -9.56
C ASN A 27 -9.65 8.65 -8.04
N LEU A 28 -9.71 7.54 -7.29
CA LEU A 28 -9.54 7.56 -5.83
C LEU A 28 -8.19 8.18 -5.43
N LEU A 29 -7.10 7.77 -6.10
CA LEU A 29 -5.77 8.31 -5.83
C LEU A 29 -5.67 9.80 -6.17
N GLN A 30 -6.15 10.21 -7.33
CA GLN A 30 -6.11 11.61 -7.76
C GLN A 30 -6.91 12.52 -6.84
N ARG A 31 -8.10 12.08 -6.40
CA ARG A 31 -8.94 12.83 -5.46
C ARG A 31 -8.30 12.96 -4.07
N ALA A 32 -7.61 11.93 -3.61
CA ALA A 32 -6.98 11.91 -2.28
C ALA A 32 -5.56 12.52 -2.27
N GLU A 33 -4.96 12.83 -3.43
CA GLU A 33 -3.58 13.33 -3.50
C GLU A 33 -3.38 14.62 -2.73
N LYS A 34 -4.33 15.55 -2.84
CA LYS A 34 -4.27 16.82 -2.08
C LYS A 34 -4.18 16.59 -0.58
N LEU A 35 -4.87 15.56 -0.08
CA LEU A 35 -4.79 15.17 1.31
C LEU A 35 -3.40 14.58 1.64
N ALA A 36 -2.86 13.72 0.77
CA ALA A 36 -1.54 13.14 0.97
C ALA A 36 -0.44 14.22 1.03
N LEU A 37 -0.48 15.17 0.11
CA LEU A 37 0.47 16.29 0.03
C LEU A 37 0.38 17.24 1.24
N ALA A 38 -0.78 17.32 1.88
CA ALA A 38 -0.95 18.12 3.09
C ALA A 38 -0.27 17.49 4.32
N TYR A 39 -0.07 16.14 4.35
CA TYR A 39 0.66 15.45 5.40
C TYR A 39 2.15 15.32 5.10
N ASP A 40 2.51 15.09 3.83
CA ASP A 40 3.90 14.96 3.40
C ASP A 40 4.02 15.52 1.96
N ASN A 41 4.91 16.48 1.74
CA ASN A 41 5.13 17.11 0.43
C ASN A 41 5.63 16.13 -0.65
N ARG A 42 6.13 14.96 -0.25
CA ARG A 42 6.52 13.84 -1.12
C ARG A 42 5.33 13.01 -1.59
N GLY A 43 4.14 13.27 -1.03
CA GLY A 43 2.90 12.61 -1.39
C GLY A 43 2.62 11.35 -0.57
N TYR A 44 2.18 10.30 -1.24
CA TYR A 44 1.82 9.05 -0.57
C TYR A 44 3.03 8.25 -0.10
N PHE A 45 2.92 7.66 1.08
CA PHE A 45 3.76 6.54 1.49
C PHE A 45 3.20 5.25 0.89
N LEU A 46 3.85 4.67 -0.13
CA LEU A 46 3.39 3.42 -0.75
C LEU A 46 4.08 2.23 -0.10
N ALA A 47 3.30 1.41 0.62
CA ALA A 47 3.80 0.19 1.24
C ALA A 47 4.04 -0.88 0.17
N PHE A 48 5.31 -1.18 -0.10
CA PHE A 48 5.75 -2.13 -1.11
C PHE A 48 6.26 -3.42 -0.45
N SER A 49 6.02 -4.57 -1.05
CA SER A 49 6.47 -5.87 -0.55
C SER A 49 7.09 -6.76 -1.63
N GLY A 50 7.24 -6.27 -2.86
CA GLY A 50 7.66 -7.07 -4.01
C GLY A 50 6.61 -8.05 -4.53
N GLY A 51 5.48 -8.22 -3.82
CA GLY A 51 4.39 -9.10 -4.22
C GLY A 51 3.47 -8.48 -5.27
N LYS A 52 2.74 -9.33 -6.01
CA LYS A 52 1.83 -8.95 -7.11
C LYS A 52 0.88 -7.80 -6.77
N ASP A 53 0.35 -7.80 -5.55
CA ASP A 53 -0.62 -6.78 -5.11
C ASP A 53 0.07 -5.42 -4.91
N SER A 54 1.25 -5.39 -4.31
CA SER A 54 2.04 -4.15 -4.16
C SER A 54 2.62 -3.65 -5.48
N GLN A 55 2.97 -4.56 -6.42
CA GLN A 55 3.34 -4.18 -7.79
C GLN A 55 2.16 -3.52 -8.52
N THR A 56 0.97 -4.12 -8.42
CA THR A 56 -0.26 -3.54 -9.01
C THR A 56 -0.51 -2.14 -8.46
N LEU A 57 -0.43 -1.98 -7.14
CA LEU A 57 -0.61 -0.69 -6.48
C LEU A 57 0.41 0.35 -6.98
N TYR A 58 1.69 -0.05 -7.08
CA TYR A 58 2.77 0.82 -7.56
C TYR A 58 2.51 1.34 -8.98
N HIS A 59 2.13 0.46 -9.89
CA HIS A 59 1.86 0.85 -11.28
C HIS A 59 0.53 1.60 -11.46
N ILE A 60 -0.48 1.31 -10.65
CA ILE A 60 -1.71 2.14 -10.61
C ILE A 60 -1.41 3.55 -10.14
N ALA A 61 -0.54 3.72 -9.13
CA ALA A 61 -0.12 5.05 -8.67
C ALA A 61 0.68 5.79 -9.76
N GLN A 62 1.55 5.10 -10.51
CA GLN A 62 2.23 5.68 -11.66
C GLN A 62 1.25 6.12 -12.76
N LEU A 63 0.28 5.28 -13.14
CA LEU A 63 -0.74 5.61 -14.15
C LEU A 63 -1.66 6.75 -13.69
N ALA A 64 -1.89 6.87 -12.39
CA ALA A 64 -2.66 7.98 -11.82
C ALA A 64 -1.90 9.32 -11.89
N GLY A 65 -0.59 9.30 -12.10
CA GLY A 65 0.26 10.48 -12.14
C GLY A 65 0.42 11.19 -10.79
N VAL A 66 0.12 10.50 -9.68
CA VAL A 66 0.20 11.05 -8.32
C VAL A 66 1.61 10.95 -7.74
N ARG A 67 1.93 11.84 -6.79
CA ARG A 67 3.20 11.79 -6.06
C ARG A 67 3.19 10.70 -5.01
N PHE A 68 4.21 9.86 -5.02
CA PHE A 68 4.39 8.82 -4.01
C PHE A 68 5.85 8.39 -3.88
N GLU A 69 6.20 7.87 -2.73
CA GLU A 69 7.46 7.16 -2.49
C GLU A 69 7.15 5.71 -2.10
N GLY A 70 7.81 4.76 -2.79
CA GLY A 70 7.70 3.35 -2.49
C GLY A 70 8.65 2.95 -1.36
N HIS A 71 8.15 2.25 -0.35
CA HIS A 71 8.93 1.80 0.79
C HIS A 71 8.69 0.32 1.08
N MET A 72 9.76 -0.46 1.19
CA MET A 72 9.72 -1.85 1.61
C MET A 72 10.38 -2.02 2.96
N ASN A 73 9.58 -2.29 3.98
CA ASN A 73 10.08 -2.60 5.31
C ASN A 73 10.61 -4.03 5.35
N LEU A 74 11.92 -4.17 5.56
CA LEU A 74 12.56 -5.45 5.71
C LEU A 74 12.27 -6.03 7.09
N THR A 75 12.04 -7.34 7.15
CA THR A 75 11.68 -8.06 8.39
C THR A 75 12.81 -8.92 8.94
N SER A 76 13.97 -8.93 8.27
CA SER A 76 15.10 -9.85 8.49
C SER A 76 14.80 -11.34 8.19
N VAL A 77 13.58 -11.66 7.78
CA VAL A 77 13.16 -13.00 7.32
C VAL A 77 12.45 -12.93 5.96
N ASP A 78 12.80 -11.93 5.17
CA ASP A 78 12.31 -11.82 3.80
C ASP A 78 13.06 -12.79 2.89
N ALA A 79 12.37 -13.40 1.93
CA ALA A 79 12.99 -14.29 0.96
C ALA A 79 14.05 -13.54 0.13
N PRO A 80 15.28 -14.07 -0.01
CA PRO A 80 16.35 -13.42 -0.78
C PRO A 80 15.94 -13.12 -2.23
N GLU A 81 15.11 -13.97 -2.82
CA GLU A 81 14.55 -13.83 -4.17
C GLU A 81 13.73 -12.54 -4.30
N VAL A 82 12.90 -12.25 -3.30
CA VAL A 82 12.07 -11.03 -3.25
C VAL A 82 12.96 -9.79 -3.15
N ILE A 83 13.99 -9.83 -2.30
CA ILE A 83 14.92 -8.70 -2.13
C ILE A 83 15.70 -8.46 -3.43
N ARG A 84 16.21 -9.52 -4.07
CA ARG A 84 16.91 -9.42 -5.37
C ARG A 84 15.99 -8.86 -6.44
N PHE A 85 14.76 -9.35 -6.51
CA PHE A 85 13.75 -8.90 -7.46
C PHE A 85 13.46 -7.39 -7.27
N VAL A 86 13.23 -6.95 -6.05
CA VAL A 86 12.94 -5.53 -5.76
C VAL A 86 14.13 -4.65 -6.12
N ARG A 87 15.34 -5.00 -5.70
CA ARG A 87 16.56 -4.24 -6.04
C ARG A 87 16.79 -4.12 -7.56
N LYS A 88 16.51 -5.19 -8.30
CA LYS A 88 16.71 -5.23 -9.76
C LYS A 88 15.67 -4.43 -10.52
N HIS A 89 14.39 -4.58 -10.15
CA HIS A 89 13.27 -4.08 -10.94
C HIS A 89 12.61 -2.81 -10.36
N TYR A 90 12.81 -2.52 -9.07
CA TYR A 90 12.23 -1.38 -8.37
C TYR A 90 13.29 -0.62 -7.56
N PRO A 91 14.41 -0.17 -8.20
CA PRO A 91 15.51 0.48 -7.49
C PRO A 91 15.10 1.80 -6.80
N GLU A 92 13.98 2.40 -7.21
CA GLU A 92 13.41 3.60 -6.59
C GLU A 92 12.67 3.32 -5.27
N VAL A 93 12.40 2.04 -4.97
CA VAL A 93 11.76 1.66 -3.71
C VAL A 93 12.80 1.63 -2.60
N GLU A 94 12.58 2.42 -1.57
CA GLU A 94 13.45 2.46 -0.40
C GLU A 94 13.31 1.17 0.42
N LEU A 95 14.43 0.52 0.71
CA LEU A 95 14.49 -0.65 1.58
C LEU A 95 14.79 -0.20 3.02
N ILE A 96 13.77 -0.15 3.86
CA ILE A 96 13.89 0.25 5.26
C ILE A 96 14.35 -0.95 6.09
N LYS A 97 15.56 -0.85 6.64
CA LYS A 97 16.11 -1.89 7.51
C LYS A 97 15.52 -1.77 8.92
N PRO A 98 15.18 -2.90 9.57
CA PRO A 98 14.78 -2.89 10.97
C PRO A 98 15.98 -2.53 11.87
N LYS A 99 15.71 -1.94 13.03
CA LYS A 99 16.75 -1.69 14.06
C LYS A 99 17.29 -2.99 14.60
N ASP A 100 16.41 -3.92 14.93
CA ASP A 100 16.73 -5.23 15.49
C ASP A 100 16.26 -6.34 14.55
N SER A 101 17.00 -7.45 14.49
CA SER A 101 16.56 -8.64 13.80
C SER A 101 15.37 -9.28 14.51
N ILE A 102 14.58 -10.09 13.79
CA ILE A 102 13.44 -10.81 14.38
C ILE A 102 13.88 -11.71 15.54
N TYR A 103 15.10 -12.24 15.50
CA TYR A 103 15.66 -13.08 16.55
C TYR A 103 15.92 -12.30 17.84
N HIS A 104 16.52 -11.13 17.77
CA HIS A 104 16.73 -10.26 18.93
C HIS A 104 15.43 -9.79 19.55
N VAL A 105 14.42 -9.45 18.70
CA VAL A 105 13.11 -9.04 19.22
C VAL A 105 12.39 -10.24 19.86
N ALA A 106 12.48 -11.44 19.28
CA ALA A 106 11.90 -12.65 19.86
C ALA A 106 12.54 -13.00 21.20
N GLU A 107 13.85 -12.86 21.32
CA GLU A 107 14.58 -13.03 22.58
C GLU A 107 14.10 -12.04 23.63
N ARG A 108 14.04 -10.74 23.29
CA ARG A 108 13.54 -9.70 24.21
C ARG A 108 12.09 -9.90 24.62
N LYS A 109 11.24 -10.38 23.72
CA LYS A 109 9.80 -10.65 24.00
C LYS A 109 9.58 -12.04 24.62
N GLN A 110 10.59 -12.90 24.66
CA GLN A 110 10.49 -14.30 25.10
C GLN A 110 9.37 -15.06 24.36
N LEU A 111 9.14 -14.69 23.09
CA LEU A 111 8.03 -15.20 22.30
C LEU A 111 8.33 -15.16 20.81
N LEU A 112 8.22 -16.31 20.14
CA LEU A 112 8.26 -16.34 18.68
C LEU A 112 6.94 -15.80 18.07
N PRO A 113 7.02 -15.12 16.90
CA PRO A 113 5.80 -14.70 16.22
C PRO A 113 5.01 -15.91 15.73
N THR A 114 3.70 -15.85 15.85
CA THR A 114 2.79 -16.91 15.40
C THR A 114 1.67 -16.32 14.52
N LYS A 115 0.88 -17.19 13.86
CA LYS A 115 -0.31 -16.74 13.10
C LYS A 115 -1.33 -15.99 13.98
N LYS A 116 -1.37 -16.25 15.28
CA LYS A 116 -2.25 -15.57 16.24
C LYS A 116 -1.59 -14.34 16.84
N VAL A 117 -0.35 -14.45 17.28
CA VAL A 117 0.40 -13.36 17.91
C VAL A 117 1.42 -12.83 16.90
N ARG A 118 0.99 -11.82 16.12
CA ARG A 118 1.74 -11.27 15.00
C ARG A 118 2.50 -10.00 15.38
N TRP A 119 3.19 -10.02 16.52
CA TRP A 119 3.97 -8.87 16.97
C TRP A 119 5.01 -8.39 15.93
N CYS A 120 5.50 -9.32 15.07
CA CYS A 120 6.42 -8.96 13.98
C CYS A 120 5.80 -7.98 12.96
N CYS A 121 4.50 -8.02 12.74
CA CYS A 121 3.84 -7.06 11.84
C CYS A 121 3.78 -5.67 12.47
N GLU A 122 3.47 -5.59 13.76
CA GLU A 122 3.49 -4.35 14.53
C GLU A 122 4.90 -3.74 14.56
N GLU A 123 5.90 -4.53 14.92
CA GLU A 123 7.29 -4.08 15.05
C GLU A 123 7.89 -3.60 13.72
N TYR A 124 7.63 -4.31 12.60
CA TYR A 124 8.34 -4.06 11.35
C TYR A 124 7.51 -3.38 10.26
N LYS A 125 6.18 -3.32 10.35
CA LYS A 125 5.34 -2.86 9.24
C LYS A 125 4.34 -1.78 9.59
N GLU A 126 3.71 -1.86 10.77
CA GLU A 126 2.51 -1.06 11.04
C GLU A 126 2.79 0.43 11.29
N HIS A 127 4.00 0.80 11.68
CA HIS A 127 4.34 2.19 12.02
C HIS A 127 5.17 2.93 10.97
N ALA A 128 5.53 2.29 9.86
CA ALA A 128 6.40 2.91 8.86
C ALA A 128 5.77 4.13 8.17
N GLY A 129 4.45 4.13 8.01
CA GLY A 129 3.69 5.25 7.42
C GLY A 129 3.07 6.19 8.46
N ALA A 130 3.57 6.21 9.71
CA ALA A 130 3.02 7.07 10.74
C ALA A 130 3.02 8.55 10.34
N GLY A 131 1.91 9.24 10.59
CA GLY A 131 1.73 10.63 10.22
C GLY A 131 1.55 10.89 8.72
N LYS A 132 1.37 9.85 7.90
CA LYS A 132 1.25 9.95 6.44
C LYS A 132 0.00 9.30 5.91
N VAL A 133 -0.34 9.63 4.67
CA VAL A 133 -1.34 8.88 3.90
C VAL A 133 -0.63 7.71 3.23
N THR A 134 -0.97 6.50 3.69
CA THR A 134 -0.30 5.27 3.28
C THR A 134 -1.15 4.48 2.30
N LEU A 135 -0.58 4.17 1.14
CA LEU A 135 -1.19 3.26 0.16
C LEU A 135 -0.85 1.82 0.52
N ILE A 136 -1.85 0.97 0.61
CA ILE A 136 -1.69 -0.46 0.89
C ILE A 136 -2.37 -1.33 -0.17
N GLY A 137 -1.66 -2.37 -0.62
CA GLY A 137 -2.11 -3.30 -1.65
C GLY A 137 -2.93 -4.46 -1.09
N ILE A 138 -3.99 -4.19 -0.33
CA ILE A 138 -4.88 -5.24 0.19
C ILE A 138 -6.11 -5.43 -0.69
N ARG A 139 -6.64 -6.66 -0.73
CA ARG A 139 -7.85 -7.02 -1.46
C ARG A 139 -8.82 -7.79 -0.57
N ARG A 140 -10.13 -7.52 -0.69
CA ARG A 140 -11.16 -8.24 0.08
C ARG A 140 -11.15 -9.75 -0.16
N GLN A 141 -10.74 -10.18 -1.35
CA GLN A 141 -10.70 -11.59 -1.73
C GLN A 141 -9.64 -12.41 -0.96
N GLU A 142 -8.63 -11.78 -0.39
CA GLU A 142 -7.47 -12.48 0.17
C GLU A 142 -7.74 -13.23 1.48
N SER A 143 -8.70 -12.77 2.29
CA SER A 143 -9.03 -13.43 3.57
C SER A 143 -10.34 -12.91 4.17
N SER A 144 -10.91 -13.68 5.09
CA SER A 144 -12.12 -13.30 5.84
C SER A 144 -11.95 -11.99 6.64
N ARG A 145 -10.74 -11.73 7.17
CA ARG A 145 -10.44 -10.46 7.86
C ARG A 145 -10.44 -9.30 6.89
N ARG A 146 -9.91 -9.49 5.65
CA ARG A 146 -9.84 -8.43 4.63
C ARG A 146 -11.17 -8.15 3.96
N LYS A 147 -12.12 -9.10 3.98
CA LYS A 147 -13.50 -8.87 3.49
C LYS A 147 -14.19 -7.70 4.20
N LYS A 148 -13.84 -7.46 5.47
CA LYS A 148 -14.43 -6.40 6.31
C LYS A 148 -13.70 -5.05 6.19
N ARG A 149 -12.61 -4.98 5.43
CA ARG A 149 -11.83 -3.76 5.25
C ARG A 149 -12.50 -2.84 4.23
N ASN A 150 -12.36 -1.55 4.45
CA ASN A 150 -12.84 -0.51 3.55
C ASN A 150 -11.68 0.13 2.78
N GLU A 151 -12.00 1.00 1.84
CA GLU A 151 -11.00 1.61 0.97
C GLU A 151 -10.17 2.69 1.67
N VAL A 152 -10.78 3.36 2.65
CA VAL A 152 -10.14 4.40 3.45
C VAL A 152 -10.36 4.09 4.92
N GLU A 153 -9.27 4.01 5.68
CA GLU A 153 -9.31 3.70 7.10
C GLU A 153 -8.24 4.49 7.86
N ILE A 154 -8.54 4.86 9.09
CA ILE A 154 -7.52 5.28 10.05
C ILE A 154 -7.15 4.05 10.87
N ASP A 155 -5.86 3.74 10.98
CA ASP A 155 -5.37 2.48 11.56
C ASP A 155 -5.73 2.30 13.05
N SER A 156 -5.98 3.37 13.78
CA SER A 156 -6.58 3.36 15.14
C SER A 156 -8.08 3.04 15.16
N ARG A 157 -8.69 2.75 14.01
CA ARG A 157 -10.13 2.50 13.83
C ARG A 157 -11.03 3.69 14.12
N LYS A 158 -10.50 4.90 14.15
CA LYS A 158 -11.30 6.14 14.29
C LYS A 158 -12.26 6.33 13.10
N TYR A 159 -11.84 5.84 11.94
CA TYR A 159 -12.63 5.89 10.71
C TYR A 159 -12.41 4.62 9.87
N SER A 160 -13.47 4.17 9.21
CA SER A 160 -13.41 3.10 8.20
C SER A 160 -14.58 3.25 7.24
N GLY A 161 -14.30 3.57 5.96
CA GLY A 161 -15.35 3.84 4.97
C GLY A 161 -14.80 4.21 3.59
N THR A 162 -15.45 5.16 2.97
CA THR A 162 -15.08 5.73 1.65
C THR A 162 -14.35 7.06 1.82
N LEU A 163 -13.78 7.57 0.73
CA LEU A 163 -13.14 8.89 0.72
C LEU A 163 -14.17 10.00 1.00
N ASP A 164 -15.37 9.91 0.41
CA ASP A 164 -16.44 10.88 0.64
C ASP A 164 -16.91 10.87 2.10
N GLY A 165 -17.06 9.71 2.70
CA GLY A 165 -17.36 9.58 4.12
C GLY A 165 -16.26 10.11 5.05
N LEU A 166 -14.99 10.04 4.63
CA LEU A 166 -13.89 10.66 5.36
C LEU A 166 -14.03 12.19 5.36
N ASP A 167 -14.44 12.78 4.23
CA ASP A 167 -14.67 14.23 4.14
C ASP A 167 -15.81 14.67 5.03
N GLU A 168 -16.90 13.90 5.12
CA GLU A 168 -18.01 14.15 6.06
C GLU A 168 -17.54 14.02 7.51
N TYR A 169 -16.80 12.97 7.84
CA TYR A 169 -16.21 12.76 9.17
C TYR A 169 -15.34 13.94 9.60
N ARG A 170 -14.52 14.46 8.69
CA ARG A 170 -13.64 15.59 8.94
C ARG A 170 -14.43 16.89 9.18
N LYS A 171 -15.42 17.16 8.34
CA LYS A 171 -16.33 18.31 8.52
C LYS A 171 -17.04 18.26 9.87
N ALA A 172 -17.56 17.10 10.25
CA ALA A 172 -18.23 16.90 11.55
C ALA A 172 -17.28 17.10 12.75
N LYS A 173 -15.97 16.85 12.55
CA LYS A 173 -14.93 17.08 13.57
C LYS A 173 -14.30 18.48 13.54
N GLY A 174 -14.72 19.34 12.60
CA GLY A 174 -14.13 20.68 12.44
C GLY A 174 -12.70 20.67 11.86
N ILE A 175 -12.29 19.57 11.22
CA ILE A 175 -10.95 19.37 10.67
C ILE A 175 -10.88 19.95 9.25
N ASN A 176 -10.22 21.10 9.06
CA ASN A 176 -10.14 21.80 7.79
C ASN A 176 -8.74 21.67 7.17
N ILE A 177 -8.65 21.21 5.89
CA ILE A 177 -7.37 21.14 5.17
C ILE A 177 -7.03 22.45 4.45
N THR A 178 -8.03 23.28 4.18
CA THR A 178 -7.89 24.46 3.30
C THR A 178 -7.03 25.57 3.88
N ASN A 179 -6.78 25.56 5.18
CA ASN A 179 -6.02 26.58 5.89
C ASN A 179 -4.81 25.98 6.63
N ALA A 180 -4.08 25.04 6.01
CA ALA A 180 -2.81 24.55 6.55
C ALA A 180 -1.74 25.66 6.43
N THR A 181 -1.83 26.68 7.24
CA THR A 181 -0.68 27.39 7.78
C THR A 181 -0.05 26.49 8.83
N GLU A 182 1.27 26.60 9.00
CA GLU A 182 2.15 25.71 9.78
C GLU A 182 1.69 25.31 11.21
N GLU A 183 0.62 25.86 11.73
CA GLU A 183 0.12 25.60 13.09
C GLU A 183 -1.18 24.78 13.16
N THR A 184 -1.88 24.53 12.08
CA THR A 184 -3.10 23.72 12.11
C THR A 184 -2.80 22.27 11.78
N THR A 185 -2.63 21.48 12.81
CA THR A 185 -2.55 20.02 12.74
C THR A 185 -3.71 19.49 11.89
N ILE A 186 -3.41 18.83 10.81
CA ILE A 186 -4.38 18.12 9.98
C ILE A 186 -4.86 16.91 10.80
N GLY A 187 -5.81 17.15 11.66
CA GLY A 187 -6.15 16.32 12.83
C GLY A 187 -6.92 15.02 12.55
N CYS A 188 -6.85 14.44 11.31
CA CYS A 188 -7.42 13.11 11.08
C CYS A 188 -6.62 12.01 11.77
N ILE A 189 -5.30 12.13 11.79
CA ILE A 189 -4.37 11.17 12.38
C ILE A 189 -3.44 11.87 13.35
N SER A 190 -3.02 11.15 14.38
CA SER A 190 -2.14 11.67 15.44
C SER A 190 -1.11 10.61 15.85
N GLY A 191 0.07 11.07 16.28
CA GLY A 191 1.12 10.20 16.81
C GLY A 191 1.57 9.14 15.82
N LYS A 192 1.37 7.86 16.14
CA LYS A 192 1.75 6.70 15.31
C LYS A 192 0.70 6.29 14.28
N GLU A 193 -0.43 6.98 14.21
CA GLU A 193 -1.50 6.65 13.29
C GLU A 193 -1.15 6.95 11.84
N SER A 194 -1.73 6.19 10.92
CA SER A 194 -1.68 6.41 9.47
C SER A 194 -3.09 6.46 8.89
N LEU A 195 -3.27 7.25 7.85
CA LEU A 195 -4.46 7.18 7.00
C LEU A 195 -4.18 6.19 5.87
N LEU A 196 -4.88 5.06 5.90
CA LEU A 196 -4.68 3.97 4.96
C LEU A 196 -5.65 4.10 3.79
N ILE A 197 -5.15 4.04 2.57
CA ILE A 197 -5.96 3.98 1.34
C ILE A 197 -5.62 2.70 0.59
N SER A 198 -6.67 1.96 0.22
CA SER A 198 -6.60 0.66 -0.45
C SER A 198 -7.26 0.73 -1.84
N PRO A 199 -6.59 1.28 -2.88
CA PRO A 199 -7.21 1.54 -4.17
C PRO A 199 -7.65 0.27 -4.91
N ILE A 200 -6.99 -0.85 -4.64
CA ILE A 200 -7.25 -2.13 -5.28
C ILE A 200 -8.11 -3.08 -4.42
N ILE A 201 -8.80 -2.55 -3.40
CA ILE A 201 -9.56 -3.34 -2.41
C ILE A 201 -10.59 -4.30 -3.05
N ASN A 202 -11.20 -3.90 -4.17
CA ASN A 202 -12.22 -4.66 -4.89
C ASN A 202 -11.67 -5.48 -6.07
N TRP A 203 -10.35 -5.52 -6.26
CA TRP A 203 -9.75 -6.30 -7.34
C TRP A 203 -9.70 -7.78 -6.97
N THR A 204 -9.93 -8.63 -7.97
CA THR A 204 -9.70 -10.07 -7.86
C THR A 204 -8.24 -10.41 -8.14
N GLU A 205 -7.81 -11.62 -7.78
CA GLU A 205 -6.49 -12.12 -8.13
C GLU A 205 -6.27 -12.17 -9.65
N ARG A 206 -7.32 -12.54 -10.39
CA ARG A 206 -7.33 -12.52 -11.85
C ARG A 206 -7.13 -11.12 -12.42
N ASP A 207 -7.74 -10.09 -11.81
CA ASP A 207 -7.54 -8.70 -12.24
C ASP A 207 -6.09 -8.25 -12.05
N VAL A 208 -5.50 -8.60 -10.91
CA VAL A 208 -4.11 -8.30 -10.58
C VAL A 208 -3.16 -8.90 -11.62
N TRP A 209 -3.28 -10.20 -11.90
CA TRP A 209 -2.43 -10.86 -12.88
C TRP A 209 -2.66 -10.34 -14.30
N LYS A 210 -3.90 -10.11 -14.72
CA LYS A 210 -4.19 -9.48 -16.01
C LYS A 210 -3.59 -8.08 -16.14
N PHE A 211 -3.66 -7.30 -15.07
CA PHE A 211 -3.06 -5.98 -15.08
C PHE A 211 -1.53 -6.06 -15.23
N LEU A 212 -0.86 -6.89 -14.44
CA LEU A 212 0.59 -7.02 -14.48
C LEU A 212 1.09 -7.62 -15.81
N ASN A 213 0.43 -8.65 -16.32
CA ASN A 213 0.92 -9.42 -17.49
C ASN A 213 0.44 -8.83 -18.82
N ASP A 214 -0.82 -8.38 -18.91
CA ASP A 214 -1.44 -7.99 -20.17
C ASP A 214 -1.40 -6.47 -20.38
N VAL A 215 -1.60 -5.70 -19.30
CA VAL A 215 -1.68 -4.23 -19.40
C VAL A 215 -0.31 -3.59 -19.27
N VAL A 216 0.34 -3.71 -18.11
CA VAL A 216 1.64 -3.04 -17.88
C VAL A 216 2.84 -3.88 -18.31
N ARG A 217 2.68 -5.17 -18.42
CA ARG A 217 3.70 -6.13 -18.93
C ARG A 217 5.02 -6.06 -18.17
N VAL A 218 4.91 -6.19 -16.86
CA VAL A 218 6.06 -6.10 -15.96
C VAL A 218 6.45 -7.47 -15.41
N PRO A 219 7.74 -7.71 -15.11
CA PRO A 219 8.18 -8.95 -14.51
C PRO A 219 7.63 -9.13 -13.12
N HIS A 220 7.53 -10.37 -12.67
CA HIS A 220 7.19 -10.76 -11.30
C HIS A 220 8.33 -11.58 -10.68
N CYS A 221 8.30 -11.76 -9.37
CA CYS A 221 9.30 -12.54 -8.65
C CYS A 221 9.18 -14.03 -9.04
N GLU A 222 10.31 -14.68 -9.30
CA GLU A 222 10.44 -16.09 -9.68
C GLU A 222 9.74 -17.08 -8.72
N LEU A 223 9.51 -16.71 -7.48
CA LEU A 223 8.79 -17.55 -6.53
C LEU A 223 7.35 -17.84 -6.99
N TYR A 224 6.73 -16.96 -7.77
CA TYR A 224 5.40 -17.24 -8.34
C TYR A 224 5.45 -18.37 -9.37
N ASP A 225 6.53 -18.46 -10.16
CA ASP A 225 6.75 -19.54 -11.15
C ASP A 225 7.04 -20.87 -10.45
N GLN A 226 7.55 -20.83 -9.23
CA GLN A 226 7.78 -22.01 -8.37
C GLN A 226 6.50 -22.45 -7.62
N GLY A 227 5.33 -21.83 -7.91
CA GLY A 227 4.05 -22.20 -7.33
C GLY A 227 3.66 -21.50 -6.03
N PHE A 228 4.42 -20.51 -5.57
CA PHE A 228 4.02 -19.71 -4.44
C PHE A 228 2.86 -18.77 -4.81
N HIS A 229 1.72 -18.89 -4.16
CA HIS A 229 0.58 -18.00 -4.38
C HIS A 229 0.74 -16.61 -3.74
N ARG A 230 1.57 -16.52 -2.72
CA ARG A 230 1.91 -15.29 -2.00
C ARG A 230 3.38 -15.28 -1.66
N ILE A 231 3.98 -14.12 -1.79
CA ILE A 231 5.37 -13.86 -1.39
C ILE A 231 5.40 -12.75 -0.35
N GLY A 232 6.35 -12.81 0.53
CA GLY A 232 6.53 -11.85 1.64
C GLY A 232 7.52 -12.41 2.65
N CYS A 233 7.45 -11.98 3.90
CA CYS A 233 8.29 -12.54 4.95
C CYS A 233 7.95 -14.02 5.19
N ILE A 234 8.98 -14.81 5.42
CA ILE A 234 8.91 -16.24 5.74
C ILE A 234 8.63 -16.34 7.24
N GLY A 235 7.41 -16.82 7.63
CA GLY A 235 7.03 -16.96 9.02
C GLY A 235 5.53 -17.07 9.24
#